data_c8b733377ec9a7be2cbb0551c271aa04
#
_entry.id   c8b733377ec9a7be2cbb0551c271aa04
#
_cell.length_a   1.000
_cell.length_b   1.000
_cell.length_c   1.000
_cell.angle_alpha   90.00
_cell.angle_beta   90.00
_cell.angle_gamma   90.00
#
_symmetry.space_group_name_H-M   'P 1'
#
loop_
_entity.id
_entity.type
_entity.pdbx_description
1 polymer ?
#
loop_
_entity_poly.entity_id
_entity_poly.type
_entity_poly.pdbx_seq_one_letter_code
_entity_poly.pdbx_strand_id
1 'polypeptide(L)'
;MSRLSVDATLLTPHRIVRAERATAQSAETVQAEEPNRVRILNFIKTNPGSHLRKIKQDLNLAMGVIQYHLYKLERERNIVSVRHGLYKRFYAEKSLKVEDHEILNILSQETERDIVLYLLKNPLATQKDLSEFARVSASSTNWHMKRLSHAGIVSSRREGGFVLYAVTRDQAKILALLRSYHPKIWEKWAERLADLLA
;
A
#
# COMPACT_ATOMS: atom_id res chain seq x y z
N MET A 1 70.72 -19.19 24.36
CA MET A 1 70.48 -19.01 22.92
C MET A 1 69.38 -19.94 22.48
N SER A 2 68.14 -19.50 22.54
CA SER A 2 66.97 -20.32 22.13
C SER A 2 66.40 -19.72 20.89
N ARG A 3 66.40 -20.48 19.80
CA ARG A 3 65.76 -20.14 18.52
C ARG A 3 64.29 -20.48 18.62
N LEU A 4 63.45 -19.46 18.50
CA LEU A 4 62.00 -19.63 18.26
C LEU A 4 61.78 -20.06 16.81
N SER A 5 61.29 -21.26 16.61
CA SER A 5 60.84 -21.77 15.33
C SER A 5 59.47 -21.16 15.04
N VAL A 6 59.34 -20.44 13.96
CA VAL A 6 58.05 -19.90 13.48
C VAL A 6 57.45 -20.99 12.59
N ASP A 7 56.39 -21.64 13.10
CA ASP A 7 55.58 -22.56 12.32
C ASP A 7 54.79 -21.78 11.25
N ALA A 8 55.30 -21.87 10.03
CA ALA A 8 54.54 -21.46 8.83
C ALA A 8 53.47 -22.51 8.55
N THR A 9 52.28 -22.37 9.16
CA THR A 9 51.14 -23.22 8.86
C THR A 9 50.72 -22.96 7.42
N LEU A 10 51.10 -23.84 6.53
CA LEU A 10 50.72 -23.90 5.12
C LEU A 10 49.16 -23.85 4.98
N LEU A 11 48.66 -22.73 4.57
CA LEU A 11 47.27 -22.60 4.09
C LEU A 11 47.14 -23.45 2.81
N THR A 12 46.45 -24.57 2.89
CA THR A 12 46.23 -25.46 1.76
C THR A 12 45.44 -24.74 0.67
N PRO A 13 45.77 -24.91 -0.62
CA PRO A 13 45.09 -24.22 -1.75
C PRO A 13 43.56 -24.35 -1.73
N HIS A 14 43.07 -25.46 -1.17
CA HIS A 14 41.65 -25.73 -1.06
C HIS A 14 40.89 -24.79 -0.11
N ARG A 15 41.55 -24.23 0.90
CA ARG A 15 40.94 -23.24 1.82
C ARG A 15 40.87 -21.85 1.23
N ILE A 16 41.83 -21.47 0.40
CA ILE A 16 41.86 -20.17 -0.28
C ILE A 16 40.74 -20.12 -1.33
N VAL A 17 40.61 -21.15 -2.17
CA VAL A 17 39.56 -21.24 -3.20
C VAL A 17 38.14 -21.24 -2.58
N ARG A 18 37.96 -21.83 -1.40
CA ARG A 18 36.69 -21.84 -0.70
C ARG A 18 36.35 -20.48 -0.10
N ALA A 19 37.32 -19.73 0.38
CA ALA A 19 37.14 -18.36 0.88
C ALA A 19 36.85 -17.38 -0.25
N GLU A 20 37.53 -17.47 -1.38
CA GLU A 20 37.29 -16.65 -2.57
C GLU A 20 35.92 -16.91 -3.18
N ARG A 21 35.46 -18.15 -3.26
CA ARG A 21 34.09 -18.49 -3.71
C ARG A 21 33.03 -17.96 -2.76
N ALA A 22 33.26 -18.02 -1.44
CA ALA A 22 32.32 -17.46 -0.47
C ALA A 22 32.21 -15.91 -0.55
N THR A 23 33.35 -15.24 -0.80
CA THR A 23 33.36 -13.78 -0.99
C THR A 23 32.74 -13.35 -2.32
N ALA A 24 33.00 -14.09 -3.41
CA ALA A 24 32.37 -13.84 -4.70
C ALA A 24 30.85 -14.05 -4.66
N GLN A 25 30.39 -15.13 -4.05
CA GLN A 25 28.98 -15.42 -3.86
C GLN A 25 28.26 -14.39 -2.97
N SER A 26 28.96 -13.88 -1.94
CA SER A 26 28.45 -12.79 -1.09
C SER A 26 28.32 -11.47 -1.88
N ALA A 27 29.29 -11.17 -2.74
CA ALA A 27 29.28 -9.97 -3.58
C ALA A 27 28.18 -10.02 -4.66
N GLU A 28 27.99 -11.16 -5.32
CA GLU A 28 26.88 -11.37 -6.27
C GLU A 28 25.50 -11.27 -5.59
N THR A 29 25.37 -11.81 -4.37
CA THR A 29 24.13 -11.73 -3.60
C THR A 29 23.82 -10.29 -3.20
N VAL A 30 24.82 -9.51 -2.79
CA VAL A 30 24.67 -8.10 -2.44
C VAL A 30 24.31 -7.26 -3.66
N GLN A 31 24.89 -7.51 -4.84
CA GLN A 31 24.55 -6.81 -6.08
C GLN A 31 23.14 -7.13 -6.60
N ALA A 32 22.65 -8.35 -6.37
CA ALA A 32 21.27 -8.73 -6.71
C ALA A 32 20.23 -8.22 -5.70
N GLU A 33 20.62 -7.88 -4.48
CA GLU A 33 19.73 -7.37 -3.42
C GLU A 33 19.33 -5.91 -3.63
N GLU A 34 20.24 -5.05 -4.05
CA GLU A 34 19.98 -3.62 -4.27
C GLU A 34 18.83 -3.35 -5.26
N PRO A 35 18.79 -3.96 -6.45
CA PRO A 35 17.71 -3.74 -7.40
C PRO A 35 16.34 -4.19 -6.86
N ASN A 36 16.23 -5.28 -6.13
CA ASN A 36 14.97 -5.74 -5.57
C ASN A 36 14.46 -4.82 -4.45
N ARG A 37 15.35 -4.32 -3.62
CA ARG A 37 15.03 -3.34 -2.57
C ARG A 37 14.45 -2.06 -3.16
N VAL A 38 15.09 -1.52 -4.20
CA VAL A 38 14.63 -0.32 -4.90
C VAL A 38 13.29 -0.57 -5.59
N ARG A 39 13.11 -1.71 -6.24
CA ARG A 39 11.84 -2.10 -6.87
C ARG A 39 10.70 -2.17 -5.85
N ILE A 40 10.92 -2.80 -4.69
CA ILE A 40 9.93 -2.90 -3.62
C ILE A 40 9.59 -1.52 -3.05
N LEU A 41 10.59 -0.67 -2.79
CA LEU A 41 10.37 0.68 -2.27
C LEU A 41 9.57 1.54 -3.26
N ASN A 42 9.92 1.52 -4.54
CA ASN A 42 9.20 2.26 -5.58
C ASN A 42 7.77 1.74 -5.75
N PHE A 43 7.57 0.43 -5.68
CA PHE A 43 6.24 -0.16 -5.70
C PHE A 43 5.38 0.34 -4.54
N ILE A 44 5.92 0.40 -3.32
CA ILE A 44 5.19 0.91 -2.14
C ILE A 44 4.90 2.40 -2.27
N LYS A 45 5.82 3.19 -2.85
CA LYS A 45 5.59 4.63 -3.11
C LYS A 45 4.44 4.86 -4.07
N THR A 46 4.33 4.05 -5.12
CA THR A 46 3.28 4.18 -6.14
C THR A 46 1.98 3.45 -5.76
N ASN A 47 2.05 2.50 -4.82
CA ASN A 47 0.91 1.69 -4.36
C ASN A 47 0.86 1.62 -2.83
N PRO A 48 0.65 2.76 -2.14
CA PRO A 48 0.61 2.80 -0.68
C PRO A 48 -0.54 1.94 -0.14
N GLY A 49 -0.32 1.36 1.02
CA GLY A 49 -1.29 0.44 1.63
C GLY A 49 -1.29 -0.96 1.02
N SER A 50 -0.33 -1.28 0.17
CA SER A 50 -0.17 -2.64 -0.35
C SER A 50 0.22 -3.61 0.75
N HIS A 51 -0.39 -4.80 0.74
CA HIS A 51 -0.04 -5.91 1.63
C HIS A 51 0.97 -6.85 0.95
N LEU A 52 1.62 -7.71 1.74
CA LEU A 52 2.69 -8.60 1.30
C LEU A 52 2.32 -9.44 0.06
N ARG A 53 1.10 -10.01 0.00
CA ARG A 53 0.65 -10.82 -1.14
C ARG A 53 0.55 -10.01 -2.43
N LYS A 54 0.06 -8.76 -2.36
CA LYS A 54 -0.02 -7.87 -3.51
C LYS A 54 1.38 -7.53 -4.03
N ILE A 55 2.31 -7.17 -3.14
CA ILE A 55 3.71 -6.89 -3.51
C ILE A 55 4.33 -8.10 -4.21
N LYS A 56 4.09 -9.32 -3.67
CA LYS A 56 4.57 -10.57 -4.29
C LYS A 56 4.03 -10.76 -5.70
N GLN A 57 2.73 -10.60 -5.86
CA GLN A 57 2.04 -10.84 -7.13
C GLN A 57 2.51 -9.85 -8.21
N ASP A 58 2.55 -8.56 -7.87
CA ASP A 58 2.83 -7.51 -8.84
C ASP A 58 4.33 -7.44 -9.23
N LEU A 59 5.24 -7.77 -8.30
CA LEU A 59 6.69 -7.77 -8.56
C LEU A 59 7.26 -9.12 -8.99
N ASN A 60 6.46 -10.17 -8.89
CA ASN A 60 6.88 -11.56 -9.17
C ASN A 60 8.16 -11.97 -8.43
N LEU A 61 8.26 -11.62 -7.14
CA LEU A 61 9.40 -11.94 -6.29
C LEU A 61 9.06 -13.06 -5.30
N ALA A 62 10.07 -13.82 -4.89
CA ALA A 62 9.90 -14.84 -3.85
C ALA A 62 9.50 -14.18 -2.52
N MET A 63 8.63 -14.86 -1.75
CA MET A 63 8.09 -14.34 -0.48
C MET A 63 9.20 -13.96 0.51
N GLY A 64 10.22 -14.80 0.67
CA GLY A 64 11.34 -14.55 1.57
C GLY A 64 12.15 -13.30 1.19
N VAL A 65 12.37 -13.08 -0.12
CA VAL A 65 13.05 -11.87 -0.63
C VAL A 65 12.27 -10.61 -0.25
N ILE A 66 10.95 -10.63 -0.45
CA ILE A 66 10.11 -9.48 -0.12
C ILE A 66 10.11 -9.23 1.38
N GLN A 67 9.93 -10.26 2.21
CA GLN A 67 9.92 -10.13 3.67
C GLN A 67 11.24 -9.56 4.19
N TYR A 68 12.37 -10.05 3.67
CA TYR A 68 13.69 -9.56 4.01
C TYR A 68 13.87 -8.06 3.69
N HIS A 69 13.51 -7.64 2.46
CA HIS A 69 13.64 -6.25 2.07
C HIS A 69 12.64 -5.33 2.79
N LEU A 70 11.42 -5.79 3.04
CA LEU A 70 10.44 -5.03 3.82
C LEU A 70 10.95 -4.82 5.26
N TYR A 71 11.53 -5.84 5.88
CA TYR A 71 12.15 -5.72 7.19
C TYR A 71 13.29 -4.69 7.20
N LYS A 72 14.21 -4.75 6.22
CA LYS A 72 15.29 -3.76 6.07
C LYS A 72 14.75 -2.33 5.86
N LEU A 73 13.82 -2.16 4.93
CA LEU A 73 13.23 -0.84 4.62
C LEU A 73 12.47 -0.25 5.82
N GLU A 74 11.79 -1.06 6.60
CA GLU A 74 11.10 -0.65 7.82
C GLU A 74 12.08 -0.24 8.92
N ARG A 75 13.16 -1.02 9.12
CA ARG A 75 14.23 -0.73 10.07
C ARG A 75 14.98 0.57 9.74
N GLU A 76 15.17 0.86 8.47
CA GLU A 76 15.80 2.09 7.97
C GLU A 76 14.85 3.28 7.89
N ARG A 77 13.61 3.12 8.33
CA ARG A 77 12.56 4.15 8.26
C ARG A 77 12.29 4.67 6.84
N ASN A 78 12.47 3.83 5.82
CA ASN A 78 12.08 4.15 4.46
C ASN A 78 10.59 3.87 4.23
N ILE A 79 10.05 2.92 4.98
CA ILE A 79 8.64 2.56 4.99
C ILE A 79 8.12 2.42 6.42
N VAL A 80 6.82 2.60 6.58
CA VAL A 80 6.08 2.26 7.80
C VAL A 80 5.04 1.21 7.50
N SER A 81 4.70 0.40 8.48
CA SER A 81 3.61 -0.56 8.35
C SER A 81 2.51 -0.30 9.37
N VAL A 82 1.28 -0.41 8.91
CA VAL A 82 0.09 -0.26 9.74
C VAL A 82 -0.74 -1.55 9.62
N ARG A 83 -1.23 -2.06 10.75
CA ARG A 83 -2.09 -3.23 10.76
C ARG A 83 -3.55 -2.80 10.60
N HIS A 84 -4.18 -3.27 9.52
CA HIS A 84 -5.61 -3.10 9.29
C HIS A 84 -6.27 -4.48 9.19
N GLY A 85 -7.02 -4.83 10.24
CA GLY A 85 -7.62 -6.15 10.37
C GLY A 85 -6.56 -7.26 10.36
N LEU A 86 -6.68 -8.21 9.45
CA LEU A 86 -5.78 -9.36 9.32
C LEU A 86 -4.48 -9.04 8.56
N TYR A 87 -4.37 -7.89 7.90
CA TYR A 87 -3.26 -7.58 7.01
C TYR A 87 -2.39 -6.45 7.52
N LYS A 88 -1.08 -6.66 7.42
CA LYS A 88 -0.06 -5.62 7.56
C LYS A 88 0.07 -4.89 6.21
N ARG A 89 -0.12 -3.57 6.19
CA ARG A 89 -0.05 -2.70 5.01
C ARG A 89 1.15 -1.79 5.10
N PHE A 90 1.82 -1.56 3.97
CA PHE A 90 3.08 -0.82 3.89
C PHE A 90 2.88 0.52 3.20
N TYR A 91 3.55 1.56 3.72
CA TYR A 91 3.53 2.93 3.23
C TYR A 91 4.94 3.50 3.24
N ALA A 92 5.28 4.39 2.30
CA ALA A 92 6.55 5.11 2.35
C ALA A 92 6.49 6.18 3.46
N GLU A 93 7.51 6.25 4.32
CA GLU A 93 7.45 7.02 5.58
C GLU A 93 7.19 8.52 5.37
N LYS A 94 7.74 9.12 4.31
CA LYS A 94 7.65 10.57 4.08
C LYS A 94 6.51 11.01 3.16
N SER A 95 5.68 10.08 2.71
CA SER A 95 4.71 10.38 1.64
C SER A 95 3.33 10.77 2.12
N LEU A 96 2.95 10.45 3.35
CA LEU A 96 1.58 10.55 3.83
C LEU A 96 1.50 10.89 5.33
N LYS A 97 0.54 11.71 5.69
CA LYS A 97 0.14 11.87 7.08
C LYS A 97 -0.58 10.61 7.57
N VAL A 98 -0.54 10.35 8.87
CA VAL A 98 -1.20 9.16 9.48
C VAL A 98 -2.69 9.10 9.13
N GLU A 99 -3.35 10.27 9.08
CA GLU A 99 -4.76 10.40 8.68
C GLU A 99 -5.03 9.95 7.24
N ASP A 100 -4.06 10.13 6.35
CA ASP A 100 -4.18 9.78 4.94
C ASP A 100 -4.05 8.27 4.72
N HIS A 101 -3.37 7.56 5.63
CA HIS A 101 -3.28 6.09 5.59
C HIS A 101 -4.66 5.43 5.74
N GLU A 102 -5.50 5.95 6.61
CA GLU A 102 -6.85 5.42 6.82
C GLU A 102 -7.74 5.68 5.60
N ILE A 103 -7.69 6.91 5.07
CA ILE A 103 -8.42 7.27 3.84
C ILE A 103 -8.01 6.34 2.68
N LEU A 104 -6.72 6.20 2.43
CA LEU A 104 -6.23 5.35 1.34
C LEU A 104 -6.57 3.88 1.53
N ASN A 105 -6.55 3.39 2.78
CA ASN A 105 -6.95 2.01 3.08
C ASN A 105 -8.43 1.77 2.74
N ILE A 106 -9.31 2.71 3.06
CA ILE A 106 -10.72 2.63 2.75
C ILE A 106 -10.94 2.76 1.23
N LEU A 107 -10.36 3.77 0.61
CA LEU A 107 -10.47 4.01 -0.82
C LEU A 107 -9.76 2.96 -1.70
N SER A 108 -8.95 2.08 -1.11
CA SER A 108 -8.41 0.91 -1.80
C SER A 108 -9.47 -0.17 -2.09
N GLN A 109 -10.58 -0.14 -1.37
CA GLN A 109 -11.71 -1.02 -1.59
C GLN A 109 -12.63 -0.43 -2.67
N GLU A 110 -13.03 -1.25 -3.63
CA GLU A 110 -13.79 -0.80 -4.79
C GLU A 110 -15.13 -0.18 -4.40
N THR A 111 -15.89 -0.86 -3.58
CA THR A 111 -17.22 -0.41 -3.17
C THR A 111 -17.21 0.91 -2.39
N GLU A 112 -16.32 1.07 -1.41
CA GLU A 112 -16.21 2.31 -0.65
C GLU A 112 -15.76 3.48 -1.52
N ARG A 113 -14.85 3.22 -2.42
CA ARG A 113 -14.40 4.20 -3.39
C ARG A 113 -15.54 4.62 -4.31
N ASP A 114 -16.29 3.66 -4.85
CA ASP A 114 -17.42 3.91 -5.73
C ASP A 114 -18.49 4.76 -5.02
N ILE A 115 -18.81 4.43 -3.78
CA ILE A 115 -19.74 5.21 -2.95
C ILE A 115 -19.24 6.65 -2.75
N VAL A 116 -17.98 6.84 -2.37
CA VAL A 116 -17.41 8.19 -2.14
C VAL A 116 -17.50 9.04 -3.40
N LEU A 117 -17.21 8.47 -4.54
CA LEU A 117 -17.23 9.19 -5.79
C LEU A 117 -18.66 9.50 -6.24
N TYR A 118 -19.59 8.59 -6.06
CA TYR A 118 -20.99 8.90 -6.29
C TYR A 118 -21.45 10.08 -5.42
N LEU A 119 -21.07 10.10 -4.14
CA LEU A 119 -21.39 11.18 -3.21
C LEU A 119 -20.70 12.52 -3.55
N LEU A 120 -19.51 12.49 -4.15
CA LEU A 120 -18.84 13.71 -4.64
C LEU A 120 -19.62 14.35 -5.76
N LYS A 121 -20.30 13.56 -6.61
CA LYS A 121 -21.14 14.05 -7.69
C LYS A 121 -22.57 14.36 -7.23
N ASN A 122 -23.12 13.50 -6.37
CA ASN A 122 -24.50 13.55 -5.91
C ASN A 122 -24.54 13.77 -4.39
N PRO A 123 -24.26 15.00 -3.92
CA PRO A 123 -24.35 15.29 -2.50
C PRO A 123 -25.78 15.06 -2.01
N LEU A 124 -25.91 14.55 -0.81
CA LEU A 124 -27.20 14.24 -0.18
C LEU A 124 -27.96 13.05 -0.80
N ALA A 125 -27.23 12.07 -1.31
CA ALA A 125 -27.82 10.81 -1.77
C ALA A 125 -28.39 9.97 -0.60
N THR A 126 -29.46 9.23 -0.89
CA THR A 126 -30.07 8.29 0.06
C THR A 126 -29.33 6.96 0.08
N GLN A 127 -29.58 6.15 1.11
CA GLN A 127 -29.06 4.78 1.16
C GLN A 127 -29.52 3.94 -0.05
N LYS A 128 -30.72 4.18 -0.55
CA LYS A 128 -31.26 3.49 -1.73
C LYS A 128 -30.43 3.81 -2.97
N ASP A 129 -30.17 5.09 -3.23
CA ASP A 129 -29.37 5.53 -4.37
C ASP A 129 -27.96 4.89 -4.34
N LEU A 130 -27.35 4.86 -3.14
CA LEU A 130 -26.03 4.25 -2.94
C LEU A 130 -26.04 2.73 -3.16
N SER A 131 -27.10 2.05 -2.74
CA SER A 131 -27.25 0.59 -2.94
C SER A 131 -27.39 0.25 -4.42
N GLU A 132 -28.19 1.00 -5.14
CA GLU A 132 -28.43 0.84 -6.58
C GLU A 132 -27.15 1.12 -7.37
N PHE A 133 -26.48 2.22 -7.06
CA PHE A 133 -25.23 2.60 -7.73
C PHE A 133 -24.11 1.58 -7.50
N ALA A 134 -23.85 1.21 -6.25
CA ALA A 134 -22.80 0.26 -5.90
C ALA A 134 -23.17 -1.21 -6.19
N ARG A 135 -24.41 -1.47 -6.58
CA ARG A 135 -24.95 -2.82 -6.85
C ARG A 135 -24.75 -3.80 -5.69
N VAL A 136 -24.96 -3.31 -4.49
CA VAL A 136 -24.88 -4.10 -3.24
C VAL A 136 -26.17 -4.03 -2.45
N SER A 137 -26.39 -4.99 -1.56
CA SER A 137 -27.60 -5.00 -0.72
C SER A 137 -27.64 -3.81 0.23
N ALA A 138 -28.84 -3.41 0.69
CA ALA A 138 -29.02 -2.36 1.67
C ALA A 138 -28.24 -2.60 2.97
N SER A 139 -28.13 -3.85 3.40
CA SER A 139 -27.33 -4.23 4.57
C SER A 139 -25.83 -4.01 4.36
N SER A 140 -25.32 -4.40 3.17
CA SER A 140 -23.94 -4.14 2.78
C SER A 140 -23.65 -2.64 2.68
N THR A 141 -24.56 -1.89 2.05
CA THR A 141 -24.44 -0.43 1.96
C THR A 141 -24.35 0.20 3.35
N ASN A 142 -25.21 -0.21 4.28
CA ASN A 142 -25.18 0.28 5.67
C ASN A 142 -23.82 -0.01 6.34
N TRP A 143 -23.24 -1.19 6.12
CA TRP A 143 -21.93 -1.54 6.64
C TRP A 143 -20.83 -0.63 6.05
N HIS A 144 -20.82 -0.42 4.73
CA HIS A 144 -19.87 0.48 4.07
C HIS A 144 -20.03 1.93 4.56
N MET A 145 -21.27 2.40 4.71
CA MET A 145 -21.56 3.76 5.19
C MET A 145 -21.10 3.96 6.63
N LYS A 146 -21.32 3.00 7.53
CA LYS A 146 -20.78 3.05 8.89
C LYS A 146 -19.28 3.16 8.91
N ARG A 147 -18.59 2.39 8.07
CA ARG A 147 -17.14 2.42 7.95
C ARG A 147 -16.61 3.76 7.44
N LEU A 148 -17.24 4.31 6.39
CA LEU A 148 -16.91 5.62 5.85
C LEU A 148 -17.18 6.75 6.85
N SER A 149 -18.27 6.66 7.60
CA SER A 149 -18.63 7.63 8.66
C SER A 149 -17.64 7.55 9.84
N HIS A 150 -17.23 6.34 10.23
CA HIS A 150 -16.26 6.16 11.33
C HIS A 150 -14.88 6.75 10.97
N ALA A 151 -14.49 6.68 9.71
CA ALA A 151 -13.28 7.33 9.20
C ALA A 151 -13.45 8.84 8.96
N GLY A 152 -14.64 9.40 9.24
CA GLY A 152 -14.95 10.80 9.02
C GLY A 152 -14.89 11.24 7.57
N ILE A 153 -15.06 10.30 6.61
CA ILE A 153 -15.06 10.60 5.18
C ILE A 153 -16.46 11.07 4.77
N VAL A 154 -17.50 10.49 5.35
CA VAL A 154 -18.89 10.75 5.06
C VAL A 154 -19.65 11.11 6.34
N SER A 155 -20.58 12.04 6.25
CA SER A 155 -21.59 12.31 7.29
C SER A 155 -22.97 11.93 6.81
N SER A 156 -23.90 11.80 7.76
CA SER A 156 -25.30 11.59 7.47
C SER A 156 -26.18 12.59 8.23
N ARG A 157 -27.28 13.00 7.60
CA ARG A 157 -28.34 13.78 8.23
C ARG A 157 -29.70 13.16 7.95
N ARG A 158 -30.67 13.37 8.82
CA ARG A 158 -32.07 12.96 8.59
C ARG A 158 -32.86 14.17 8.09
N GLU A 159 -33.57 13.98 7.00
CA GLU A 159 -34.40 15.00 6.41
C GLU A 159 -35.58 14.34 5.66
N GLY A 160 -36.80 14.81 5.89
CA GLY A 160 -38.00 14.28 5.23
C GLY A 160 -38.25 12.78 5.42
N GLY A 161 -37.82 12.19 6.56
CA GLY A 161 -37.93 10.74 6.81
C GLY A 161 -36.82 9.88 6.19
N PHE A 162 -35.91 10.49 5.43
CA PHE A 162 -34.77 9.83 4.80
C PHE A 162 -33.46 10.10 5.52
N VAL A 163 -32.51 9.19 5.38
CA VAL A 163 -31.11 9.43 5.75
C VAL A 163 -30.35 9.82 4.50
N LEU A 164 -29.82 11.05 4.49
CA LEU A 164 -29.04 11.61 3.41
C LEU A 164 -27.55 11.60 3.79
N TYR A 165 -26.69 11.27 2.84
CA TYR A 165 -25.26 11.16 3.03
C TYR A 165 -24.51 12.20 2.20
N ALA A 166 -23.40 12.72 2.74
CA ALA A 166 -22.52 13.64 2.05
C ALA A 166 -21.06 13.41 2.43
N VAL A 167 -20.14 13.72 1.53
CA VAL A 167 -18.71 13.74 1.83
C VAL A 167 -18.40 14.95 2.71
N THR A 168 -17.75 14.70 3.86
CA THR A 168 -17.41 15.74 4.86
C THR A 168 -15.97 16.18 4.79
N ARG A 169 -15.07 15.32 4.37
CA ARG A 169 -13.66 15.67 4.23
C ARG A 169 -13.43 16.53 2.98
N ASP A 170 -12.32 17.29 3.02
CA ASP A 170 -11.84 18.06 1.88
C ASP A 170 -11.83 17.20 0.61
N GLN A 171 -12.76 17.50 -0.27
CA GLN A 171 -12.96 16.78 -1.53
C GLN A 171 -11.71 16.86 -2.42
N ALA A 172 -11.04 18.02 -2.45
CA ALA A 172 -9.82 18.21 -3.22
C ALA A 172 -8.70 17.29 -2.69
N LYS A 173 -8.60 17.11 -1.38
CA LYS A 173 -7.64 16.20 -0.77
C LYS A 173 -7.93 14.74 -1.13
N ILE A 174 -9.19 14.30 -1.07
CA ILE A 174 -9.58 12.93 -1.45
C ILE A 174 -9.23 12.68 -2.92
N LEU A 175 -9.56 13.59 -3.82
CA LEU A 175 -9.25 13.47 -5.24
C LEU A 175 -7.74 13.47 -5.50
N ALA A 176 -6.98 14.32 -4.81
CA ALA A 176 -5.52 14.35 -4.91
C ALA A 176 -4.88 13.03 -4.43
N LEU A 177 -5.37 12.44 -3.34
CA LEU A 177 -4.92 11.14 -2.86
C LEU A 177 -5.23 10.02 -3.86
N LEU A 178 -6.43 9.98 -4.41
CA LEU A 178 -6.82 9.00 -5.42
C LEU A 178 -5.96 9.14 -6.69
N ARG A 179 -5.76 10.35 -7.19
CA ARG A 179 -4.94 10.62 -8.37
C ARG A 179 -3.48 10.21 -8.16
N SER A 180 -2.89 10.54 -7.02
CA SER A 180 -1.47 10.30 -6.74
C SER A 180 -1.16 8.85 -6.46
N TYR A 181 -2.07 8.11 -5.82
CA TYR A 181 -1.78 6.77 -5.30
C TYR A 181 -2.55 5.64 -6.00
N HIS A 182 -3.52 5.99 -6.84
CA HIS A 182 -4.27 5.02 -7.64
C HIS A 182 -4.44 5.50 -9.09
N PRO A 183 -3.35 5.82 -9.83
CA PRO A 183 -3.44 6.41 -11.17
C PRO A 183 -4.26 5.55 -12.14
N LYS A 184 -4.09 4.23 -12.15
CA LYS A 184 -4.90 3.32 -13.00
C LYS A 184 -6.39 3.31 -12.65
N ILE A 185 -6.71 3.57 -11.40
CA ILE A 185 -8.09 3.69 -10.94
C ILE A 185 -8.59 5.08 -11.33
N TRP A 186 -7.76 6.10 -11.17
CA TRP A 186 -8.08 7.46 -11.60
C TRP A 186 -8.36 7.56 -13.10
N GLU A 187 -7.59 6.91 -13.96
CA GLU A 187 -7.83 6.88 -15.41
C GLU A 187 -9.22 6.32 -15.73
N LYS A 188 -9.57 5.15 -15.20
CA LYS A 188 -10.93 4.58 -15.34
C LYS A 188 -12.04 5.47 -14.78
N TRP A 189 -11.71 6.35 -13.86
CA TRP A 189 -12.63 7.23 -13.18
C TRP A 189 -12.75 8.57 -13.85
N ALA A 190 -11.66 9.11 -14.39
CA ALA A 190 -11.70 10.31 -15.21
C ALA A 190 -12.60 10.09 -16.43
N GLU A 191 -12.54 8.92 -17.05
CA GLU A 191 -13.47 8.51 -18.12
C GLU A 191 -14.93 8.49 -17.61
N ARG A 192 -15.19 7.79 -16.51
CA ARG A 192 -16.56 7.73 -15.92
C ARG A 192 -17.06 9.09 -15.41
N LEU A 193 -16.19 9.93 -14.88
CA LEU A 193 -16.56 11.28 -14.49
C LEU A 193 -16.81 12.18 -15.70
N ALA A 194 -16.05 12.02 -16.78
CA ALA A 194 -16.30 12.73 -18.03
C ALA A 194 -17.65 12.36 -18.63
N ASP A 195 -17.96 11.04 -18.70
CA ASP A 195 -19.27 10.54 -19.17
C ASP A 195 -20.43 10.98 -18.27
N LEU A 196 -20.15 11.27 -17.02
CA LEU A 196 -21.15 11.69 -16.05
C LEU A 196 -21.28 13.24 -15.99
N LEU A 197 -20.34 13.98 -16.57
CA LEU A 197 -20.36 15.45 -16.66
C LEU A 197 -20.78 15.96 -18.06
N ALA A 198 -20.84 15.07 -19.04
CA ALA A 198 -21.39 15.34 -20.39
C ALA A 198 -22.92 15.18 -20.38
#